data_2cdc516c0a8c1368692592eea217d58b
#
_entry.id   2cdc516c0a8c1368692592eea217d58b
#
_cell.length_a   1.000
_cell.length_b   1.000
_cell.length_c   1.000
_cell.angle_alpha   90.00
_cell.angle_beta   90.00
_cell.angle_gamma   90.00
#
_symmetry.space_group_name_H-M   'P 1'
#
loop_
_entity.id
_entity.type
_entity.pdbx_description
1 polymer ?
#
loop_
_entity_poly.entity_id
_entity_poly.type
_entity_poly.pdbx_seq_one_letter_code
_entity_poly.pdbx_strand_id
1 'polypeptide(L)'
;YNKEFVANYTEGFDTFKATVAKYTPEYVEGITGLKAADIRAAIRTYAASPASMILWGMGVTQYGQAVDVVKGLAGIALLTGNFGRRGTGCGPVRGQNNVQGTCDMGMLPHQFPGYQSVADPAISAKFAKAWGVPSLSQKPGYRLTELGHKVEEGKCKAFYIFGEDPAQTEADLAQFRRTLGGMDLVIVQ
;
A
#
# COMPACT_ATOMS: atom_id res chain seq x y z
N TYR A 1 -20.18 15.45 -10.22
CA TYR A 1 -19.89 14.02 -10.24
C TYR A 1 -20.76 13.27 -11.26
N ASN A 2 -20.33 12.10 -11.69
CA ASN A 2 -21.06 11.24 -12.63
C ASN A 2 -22.17 10.50 -11.87
N LYS A 3 -23.41 10.99 -11.95
CA LYS A 3 -24.55 10.45 -11.19
C LYS A 3 -24.88 9.00 -11.58
N GLU A 4 -24.85 8.71 -12.88
CA GLU A 4 -25.15 7.38 -13.40
C GLU A 4 -24.10 6.35 -12.94
N PHE A 5 -22.81 6.67 -13.07
CA PHE A 5 -21.76 5.80 -12.60
C PHE A 5 -21.85 5.54 -11.09
N VAL A 6 -22.04 6.60 -10.30
CA VAL A 6 -22.18 6.48 -8.84
C VAL A 6 -23.35 5.58 -8.48
N ALA A 7 -24.50 5.75 -9.11
CA ALA A 7 -25.71 4.96 -8.80
C ALA A 7 -25.55 3.48 -9.16
N ASN A 8 -24.84 3.16 -10.25
CA ASN A 8 -24.76 1.79 -10.77
C ASN A 8 -23.52 1.00 -10.28
N TYR A 9 -22.44 1.69 -9.88
CA TYR A 9 -21.14 1.04 -9.64
C TYR A 9 -20.52 1.39 -8.29
N THR A 10 -21.20 2.12 -7.41
CA THR A 10 -20.70 2.44 -6.08
C THR A 10 -21.73 2.17 -5.00
N GLU A 11 -21.26 2.01 -3.78
CA GLU A 11 -22.09 1.91 -2.58
C GLU A 11 -21.65 2.93 -1.53
N GLY A 12 -22.53 3.23 -0.56
CA GLY A 12 -22.19 4.12 0.56
C GLY A 12 -22.05 5.60 0.19
N PHE A 13 -22.52 6.06 -0.97
CA PHE A 13 -22.34 7.44 -1.44
C PHE A 13 -22.89 8.49 -0.45
N ASP A 14 -24.06 8.28 0.13
CA ASP A 14 -24.65 9.26 1.06
C ASP A 14 -23.86 9.37 2.36
N THR A 15 -23.37 8.27 2.89
CA THR A 15 -22.49 8.24 4.06
C THR A 15 -21.16 8.94 3.75
N PHE A 16 -20.56 8.65 2.60
CA PHE A 16 -19.34 9.31 2.15
C PHE A 16 -19.57 10.83 2.01
N LYS A 17 -20.64 11.24 1.34
CA LYS A 17 -21.01 12.66 1.15
C LYS A 17 -21.15 13.39 2.48
N ALA A 18 -21.83 12.80 3.46
CA ALA A 18 -21.98 13.35 4.80
C ALA A 18 -20.62 13.49 5.51
N THR A 19 -19.76 12.46 5.40
CA THR A 19 -18.43 12.45 6.03
C THR A 19 -17.54 13.57 5.47
N VAL A 20 -17.53 13.77 4.15
CA VAL A 20 -16.63 14.73 3.50
C VAL A 20 -17.16 16.16 3.50
N ALA A 21 -18.43 16.39 3.86
CA ALA A 21 -19.08 17.70 3.80
C ALA A 21 -18.33 18.80 4.58
N LYS A 22 -17.67 18.44 5.68
CA LYS A 22 -16.87 19.38 6.49
C LYS A 22 -15.54 19.79 5.84
N TYR A 23 -15.03 19.02 4.89
CA TYR A 23 -13.75 19.29 4.22
C TYR A 23 -13.97 20.18 3.00
N THR A 24 -14.50 21.37 3.20
CA THR A 24 -14.65 22.34 2.11
C THR A 24 -13.27 22.82 1.63
N PRO A 25 -13.13 23.26 0.37
CA PRO A 25 -11.87 23.81 -0.11
C PRO A 25 -11.34 24.97 0.74
N GLU A 26 -12.20 25.80 1.32
CA GLU A 26 -11.84 26.88 2.23
C GLU A 26 -11.28 26.34 3.56
N TYR A 27 -11.88 25.28 4.11
CA TYR A 27 -11.36 24.61 5.29
C TYR A 27 -9.99 23.99 5.00
N VAL A 28 -9.84 23.34 3.85
CA VAL A 28 -8.58 22.70 3.42
C VAL A 28 -7.49 23.74 3.14
N GLU A 29 -7.84 24.91 2.57
CA GLU A 29 -6.90 26.04 2.39
C GLU A 29 -6.24 26.44 3.72
N GLY A 30 -7.02 26.52 4.79
CA GLY A 30 -6.49 26.88 6.12
C GLY A 30 -5.48 25.86 6.70
N ILE A 31 -5.52 24.60 6.24
CA ILE A 31 -4.63 23.54 6.72
C ILE A 31 -3.42 23.40 5.80
N THR A 32 -3.62 23.43 4.48
CA THR A 32 -2.60 23.09 3.48
C THR A 32 -1.89 24.30 2.89
N GLY A 33 -2.49 25.48 3.00
CA GLY A 33 -2.03 26.71 2.33
C GLY A 33 -2.35 26.75 0.82
N LEU A 34 -2.95 25.72 0.25
CA LEU A 34 -3.40 25.70 -1.15
C LEU A 34 -4.68 26.52 -1.29
N LYS A 35 -4.73 27.42 -2.25
CA LYS A 35 -5.92 28.26 -2.47
C LYS A 35 -7.15 27.43 -2.84
N ALA A 36 -8.28 27.71 -2.20
CA ALA A 36 -9.55 27.03 -2.47
C ALA A 36 -9.95 27.09 -3.95
N ALA A 37 -9.64 28.21 -4.62
CA ALA A 37 -9.87 28.39 -6.04
C ALA A 37 -9.04 27.41 -6.88
N ASP A 38 -7.77 27.20 -6.54
CA ASP A 38 -6.87 26.31 -7.26
C ASP A 38 -7.26 24.84 -7.06
N ILE A 39 -7.66 24.48 -5.83
CA ILE A 39 -8.19 23.14 -5.52
C ILE A 39 -9.41 22.86 -6.40
N ARG A 40 -10.36 23.79 -6.47
CA ARG A 40 -11.54 23.65 -7.32
C ARG A 40 -11.19 23.56 -8.80
N ALA A 41 -10.27 24.38 -9.27
CA ALA A 41 -9.85 24.39 -10.68
C ALA A 41 -9.23 23.04 -11.06
N ALA A 42 -8.31 22.53 -10.25
CA ALA A 42 -7.63 21.25 -10.48
C ALA A 42 -8.65 20.09 -10.55
N ILE A 43 -9.55 19.99 -9.57
CA ILE A 43 -10.54 18.89 -9.53
C ILE A 43 -11.55 19.02 -10.66
N ARG A 44 -11.96 20.23 -11.06
CA ARG A 44 -12.85 20.43 -12.20
C ARG A 44 -12.20 20.08 -13.51
N THR A 45 -10.91 20.40 -13.69
CA THR A 45 -10.13 20.00 -14.87
C THR A 45 -10.06 18.47 -14.99
N TYR A 46 -9.75 17.79 -13.88
CA TYR A 46 -9.77 16.33 -13.81
C TYR A 46 -11.14 15.75 -14.17
N ALA A 47 -12.21 16.29 -13.58
CA ALA A 47 -13.58 15.78 -13.74
C ALA A 47 -14.18 16.07 -15.12
N ALA A 48 -13.75 17.15 -15.79
CA ALA A 48 -14.24 17.54 -17.11
C ALA A 48 -13.57 16.79 -18.25
N SER A 49 -12.41 16.17 -18.00
CA SER A 49 -11.71 15.38 -19.01
C SER A 49 -12.50 14.11 -19.37
N PRO A 50 -12.54 13.71 -20.65
CA PRO A 50 -13.24 12.52 -21.11
C PRO A 50 -12.62 11.23 -20.53
N ALA A 51 -11.33 11.25 -20.18
CA ALA A 51 -10.64 10.15 -19.52
C ALA A 51 -9.49 10.70 -18.66
N SER A 52 -9.44 10.33 -17.41
CA SER A 52 -8.42 10.77 -16.46
C SER A 52 -7.89 9.62 -15.62
N MET A 53 -6.60 9.68 -15.29
CA MET A 53 -5.95 8.75 -14.36
C MET A 53 -5.39 9.50 -13.15
N ILE A 54 -5.36 8.82 -12.01
CA ILE A 54 -4.64 9.27 -10.82
C ILE A 54 -3.49 8.31 -10.56
N LEU A 55 -2.28 8.81 -10.61
CA LEU A 55 -1.08 8.04 -10.30
C LEU A 55 -0.38 8.64 -9.09
N TRP A 56 0.12 7.81 -8.20
CA TRP A 56 0.85 8.25 -7.01
C TRP A 56 2.05 7.36 -6.71
N GLY A 57 2.95 7.86 -5.90
CA GLY A 57 4.11 7.14 -5.41
C GLY A 57 4.10 6.98 -3.90
N MET A 58 5.28 6.76 -3.33
CA MET A 58 5.46 6.46 -1.91
C MET A 58 5.12 7.63 -0.99
N GLY A 59 5.19 8.88 -1.46
CA GLY A 59 4.75 10.05 -0.68
C GLY A 59 3.28 9.99 -0.25
N VAL A 60 2.43 9.23 -0.95
CA VAL A 60 1.04 8.95 -0.58
C VAL A 60 0.92 7.74 0.35
N THR A 61 1.81 6.75 0.25
CA THR A 61 1.62 5.45 0.89
C THR A 61 2.51 5.20 2.11
N GLN A 62 3.56 5.98 2.33
CA GLN A 62 4.52 5.76 3.43
C GLN A 62 4.24 6.58 4.70
N TYR A 63 3.01 6.65 5.15
CA TYR A 63 2.68 7.28 6.44
C TYR A 63 1.36 6.76 7.05
N GLY A 64 1.09 7.13 8.31
CA GLY A 64 0.02 6.53 9.10
C GLY A 64 -1.39 6.62 8.51
N GLN A 65 -1.72 7.71 7.78
CA GLN A 65 -3.02 7.93 7.17
C GLN A 65 -3.09 7.51 5.69
N ALA A 66 -2.09 6.81 5.19
CA ALA A 66 -1.97 6.43 3.78
C ALA A 66 -3.22 5.73 3.21
N VAL A 67 -3.82 4.83 4.00
CA VAL A 67 -5.04 4.11 3.57
C VAL A 67 -6.18 5.06 3.28
N ASP A 68 -6.39 6.07 4.11
CA ASP A 68 -7.49 7.03 3.93
C ASP A 68 -7.23 7.96 2.73
N VAL A 69 -5.97 8.34 2.49
CA VAL A 69 -5.60 9.12 1.31
C VAL A 69 -5.81 8.32 0.02
N VAL A 70 -5.39 7.04 -0.01
CA VAL A 70 -5.63 6.17 -1.17
C VAL A 70 -7.12 5.98 -1.43
N LYS A 71 -7.93 5.78 -0.38
CA LYS A 71 -9.40 5.74 -0.50
C LYS A 71 -9.98 7.05 -1.04
N GLY A 72 -9.43 8.19 -0.60
CA GLY A 72 -9.81 9.50 -1.13
C GLY A 72 -9.52 9.66 -2.61
N LEU A 73 -8.34 9.24 -3.07
CA LEU A 73 -7.97 9.25 -4.49
C LEU A 73 -8.86 8.32 -5.32
N ALA A 74 -9.12 7.11 -4.84
CA ALA A 74 -10.05 6.18 -5.45
C ALA A 74 -11.48 6.77 -5.51
N GLY A 75 -11.90 7.44 -4.43
CA GLY A 75 -13.17 8.14 -4.36
C GLY A 75 -13.32 9.22 -5.44
N ILE A 76 -12.28 10.00 -5.73
CA ILE A 76 -12.29 10.99 -6.82
C ILE A 76 -12.51 10.29 -8.17
N ALA A 77 -11.78 9.20 -8.44
CA ALA A 77 -11.93 8.45 -9.67
C ALA A 77 -13.33 7.81 -9.82
N LEU A 78 -13.88 7.26 -8.73
CA LEU A 78 -15.25 6.72 -8.70
C LEU A 78 -16.32 7.78 -8.91
N LEU A 79 -16.22 8.92 -8.21
CA LEU A 79 -17.16 10.03 -8.34
C LEU A 79 -17.23 10.60 -9.76
N THR A 80 -16.15 10.52 -10.50
CA THR A 80 -16.06 11.07 -11.86
C THR A 80 -16.24 10.01 -12.95
N GLY A 81 -16.46 8.73 -12.57
CA GLY A 81 -16.63 7.62 -13.51
C GLY A 81 -15.35 7.25 -14.25
N ASN A 82 -14.19 7.56 -13.67
CA ASN A 82 -12.89 7.25 -14.25
C ASN A 82 -12.39 5.86 -13.85
N PHE A 83 -13.22 4.84 -14.07
CA PHE A 83 -12.89 3.43 -13.89
C PHE A 83 -13.45 2.57 -15.03
N GLY A 84 -12.78 1.45 -15.34
CA GLY A 84 -13.26 0.43 -16.25
C GLY A 84 -13.24 0.82 -17.74
N ARG A 85 -12.61 1.93 -18.11
CA ARG A 85 -12.48 2.42 -19.50
C ARG A 85 -11.02 2.68 -19.84
N ARG A 86 -10.68 2.61 -21.11
CA ARG A 86 -9.33 2.94 -21.60
C ARG A 86 -8.95 4.37 -21.19
N GLY A 87 -7.75 4.54 -20.63
CA GLY A 87 -7.22 5.84 -20.18
C GLY A 87 -7.78 6.33 -18.86
N THR A 88 -8.49 5.48 -18.11
CA THR A 88 -9.02 5.81 -16.78
C THR A 88 -8.46 4.88 -15.71
N GLY A 89 -8.61 5.26 -14.45
CA GLY A 89 -8.22 4.47 -13.29
C GLY A 89 -7.42 5.24 -12.26
N CYS A 90 -7.01 4.55 -11.24
CA CYS A 90 -6.06 5.06 -10.25
C CYS A 90 -5.13 3.93 -9.79
N GLY A 91 -3.89 4.26 -9.42
CA GLY A 91 -2.95 3.26 -8.96
C GLY A 91 -1.59 3.81 -8.55
N PRO A 92 -0.88 3.05 -7.69
CA PRO A 92 0.49 3.39 -7.33
C PRO A 92 1.46 3.12 -8.49
N VAL A 93 2.38 4.04 -8.71
CA VAL A 93 3.59 3.79 -9.49
C VAL A 93 4.63 3.26 -8.52
N ARG A 94 4.99 1.98 -8.66
CA ARG A 94 5.94 1.33 -7.75
C ARG A 94 7.34 1.93 -7.90
N GLY A 95 8.06 2.06 -6.77
CA GLY A 95 9.38 2.70 -6.75
C GLY A 95 10.50 1.79 -7.22
N GLN A 96 10.55 0.57 -6.71
CA GLN A 96 11.61 -0.39 -7.03
C GLN A 96 11.32 -1.17 -8.31
N ASN A 97 12.40 -1.63 -8.95
CA ASN A 97 12.29 -2.47 -10.15
C ASN A 97 11.58 -3.78 -9.82
N ASN A 98 10.51 -4.06 -10.56
CA ASN A 98 9.74 -5.30 -10.48
C ASN A 98 9.27 -5.70 -9.08
N VAL A 99 8.99 -4.73 -8.21
CA VAL A 99 8.44 -5.01 -6.87
C VAL A 99 7.10 -5.75 -6.94
N GLN A 100 6.31 -5.50 -7.98
CA GLN A 100 5.08 -6.23 -8.24
C GLN A 100 5.37 -7.72 -8.47
N GLY A 101 6.28 -8.05 -9.37
CA GLY A 101 6.67 -9.44 -9.64
C GLY A 101 7.28 -10.13 -8.42
N THR A 102 8.04 -9.39 -7.59
CA THR A 102 8.55 -9.89 -6.32
C THR A 102 7.41 -10.32 -5.39
N CYS A 103 6.36 -9.50 -5.27
CA CYS A 103 5.16 -9.85 -4.50
C CYS A 103 4.42 -11.04 -5.12
N ASP A 104 4.29 -11.08 -6.46
CA ASP A 104 3.63 -12.18 -7.19
C ASP A 104 4.35 -13.53 -6.94
N MET A 105 5.66 -13.49 -6.75
CA MET A 105 6.49 -14.65 -6.44
C MET A 105 6.52 -15.04 -4.96
N GLY A 106 5.73 -14.37 -4.11
CA GLY A 106 5.57 -14.74 -2.70
C GLY A 106 6.60 -14.13 -1.74
N MET A 107 7.29 -13.05 -2.12
CA MET A 107 8.19 -12.32 -1.22
C MET A 107 7.42 -11.45 -0.21
N LEU A 108 6.36 -12.00 0.34
CA LEU A 108 5.52 -11.40 1.37
C LEU A 108 5.44 -12.33 2.58
N PRO A 109 5.48 -11.82 3.81
CA PRO A 109 5.59 -12.66 5.00
C PRO A 109 4.37 -13.55 5.26
N HIS A 110 3.25 -13.33 4.59
CA HIS A 110 1.99 -14.02 4.82
C HIS A 110 1.43 -14.73 3.58
N GLN A 111 2.19 -14.76 2.47
CA GLN A 111 1.71 -15.32 1.20
C GLN A 111 2.76 -16.16 0.49
N PHE A 112 2.31 -17.22 -0.12
CA PHE A 112 3.04 -17.99 -1.15
C PHE A 112 2.90 -17.33 -2.53
N PRO A 113 3.64 -17.79 -3.54
CA PRO A 113 3.49 -17.33 -4.92
C PRO A 113 2.01 -17.30 -5.36
N GLY A 114 1.64 -16.24 -6.09
CA GLY A 114 0.27 -16.01 -6.54
C GLY A 114 -0.68 -15.58 -5.42
N TYR A 115 -0.19 -14.90 -4.39
CA TYR A 115 -0.97 -14.34 -3.27
C TYR A 115 -1.77 -15.38 -2.48
N GLN A 116 -1.29 -16.61 -2.41
CA GLN A 116 -1.93 -17.70 -1.69
C GLN A 116 -1.53 -17.68 -0.21
N SER A 117 -2.50 -17.75 0.70
CA SER A 117 -2.25 -17.60 2.14
C SER A 117 -1.36 -18.71 2.70
N VAL A 118 -0.34 -18.35 3.48
CA VAL A 118 0.48 -19.32 4.22
C VAL A 118 -0.30 -19.98 5.36
N ALA A 119 -1.34 -19.32 5.87
CA ALA A 119 -2.17 -19.84 6.95
C ALA A 119 -3.20 -20.89 6.49
N ASP A 120 -3.35 -21.09 5.18
CA ASP A 120 -4.24 -22.12 4.63
C ASP A 120 -3.50 -23.47 4.59
N PRO A 121 -3.97 -24.50 5.33
CA PRO A 121 -3.32 -25.81 5.36
C PRO A 121 -3.23 -26.50 4.00
N ALA A 122 -4.27 -26.36 3.15
CA ALA A 122 -4.28 -26.98 1.82
C ALA A 122 -3.26 -26.33 0.89
N ILE A 123 -3.15 -25.01 0.95
CA ILE A 123 -2.14 -24.24 0.20
C ILE A 123 -0.74 -24.55 0.70
N SER A 124 -0.53 -24.60 2.02
CA SER A 124 0.76 -24.97 2.62
C SER A 124 1.19 -26.37 2.18
N ALA A 125 0.29 -27.36 2.20
CA ALA A 125 0.56 -28.71 1.73
C ALA A 125 0.89 -28.77 0.23
N LYS A 126 0.19 -27.98 -0.60
CA LYS A 126 0.46 -27.85 -2.04
C LYS A 126 1.90 -27.39 -2.30
N PHE A 127 2.34 -26.33 -1.61
CA PHE A 127 3.70 -25.81 -1.78
C PHE A 127 4.77 -26.73 -1.17
N ALA A 128 4.50 -27.34 -0.01
CA ALA A 128 5.40 -28.33 0.57
C ALA A 128 5.68 -29.49 -0.41
N LYS A 129 4.63 -30.02 -1.05
CA LYS A 129 4.75 -31.05 -2.08
C LYS A 129 5.54 -30.55 -3.30
N ALA A 130 5.24 -29.36 -3.80
CA ALA A 130 5.91 -28.79 -4.97
C ALA A 130 7.40 -28.54 -4.74
N TRP A 131 7.78 -28.14 -3.53
CA TRP A 131 9.17 -27.87 -3.15
C TRP A 131 9.92 -29.06 -2.58
N GLY A 132 9.26 -30.21 -2.46
CA GLY A 132 9.88 -31.45 -1.98
C GLY A 132 10.28 -31.43 -0.51
N VAL A 133 9.56 -30.66 0.32
CA VAL A 133 9.81 -30.57 1.78
C VAL A 133 8.67 -31.22 2.56
N PRO A 134 8.96 -31.78 3.78
CA PRO A 134 7.94 -32.48 4.55
C PRO A 134 6.76 -31.63 4.97
N SER A 135 7.01 -30.37 5.30
CA SER A 135 5.98 -29.40 5.73
C SER A 135 6.50 -27.98 5.61
N LEU A 136 5.57 -27.00 5.60
CA LEU A 136 5.86 -25.58 5.67
C LEU A 136 5.12 -24.97 6.85
N SER A 137 5.67 -23.90 7.42
CA SER A 137 5.00 -23.16 8.48
C SER A 137 3.70 -22.56 7.96
N GLN A 138 2.63 -22.71 8.72
CA GLN A 138 1.34 -22.04 8.48
C GLN A 138 1.24 -20.73 9.26
N LYS A 139 2.29 -20.34 9.96
CA LYS A 139 2.34 -19.10 10.69
C LYS A 139 2.92 -18.00 9.80
N PRO A 140 2.21 -16.88 9.58
CA PRO A 140 2.76 -15.74 8.87
C PRO A 140 4.08 -15.26 9.46
N GLY A 141 5.01 -14.87 8.60
CA GLY A 141 6.26 -14.23 9.01
C GLY A 141 6.05 -12.80 9.50
N TYR A 142 7.10 -12.18 9.98
CA TYR A 142 7.07 -10.82 10.50
C TYR A 142 7.16 -9.78 9.38
N ARG A 143 6.47 -8.66 9.55
CA ARG A 143 6.63 -7.49 8.69
C ARG A 143 7.87 -6.69 9.12
N LEU A 144 8.43 -5.91 8.21
CA LEU A 144 9.60 -5.09 8.48
C LEU A 144 9.37 -4.13 9.68
N THR A 145 8.19 -3.54 9.77
CA THR A 145 7.78 -2.67 10.89
C THR A 145 7.71 -3.37 12.25
N GLU A 146 7.63 -4.69 12.28
CA GLU A 146 7.61 -5.50 13.52
C GLU A 146 9.00 -6.02 13.89
N LEU A 147 9.95 -5.97 12.96
CA LEU A 147 11.23 -6.68 13.07
C LEU A 147 12.02 -6.27 14.31
N GLY A 148 12.09 -4.97 14.65
CA GLY A 148 12.79 -4.49 15.83
C GLY A 148 12.35 -5.18 17.12
N HIS A 149 11.04 -5.21 17.34
CA HIS A 149 10.46 -5.89 18.52
C HIS A 149 10.70 -7.41 18.50
N LYS A 150 10.67 -8.02 17.30
CA LYS A 150 10.90 -9.47 17.19
C LYS A 150 12.34 -9.86 17.43
N VAL A 151 13.29 -8.99 17.13
CA VAL A 151 14.70 -9.19 17.51
C VAL A 151 14.88 -9.04 19.02
N GLU A 152 14.31 -8.01 19.64
CA GLU A 152 14.33 -7.81 21.09
C GLU A 152 13.69 -8.98 21.86
N GLU A 153 12.63 -9.59 21.31
CA GLU A 153 11.99 -10.79 21.85
C GLU A 153 12.80 -12.10 21.58
N GLY A 154 13.93 -12.04 20.89
CA GLY A 154 14.73 -13.21 20.47
C GLY A 154 14.08 -14.13 19.44
N LYS A 155 13.02 -13.64 18.77
CA LYS A 155 12.23 -14.40 17.79
C LYS A 155 12.76 -14.28 16.36
N CYS A 156 13.59 -13.27 16.06
CA CYS A 156 14.29 -13.10 14.80
C CYS A 156 15.78 -12.93 15.09
N LYS A 157 16.60 -13.81 14.53
CA LYS A 157 18.02 -13.90 14.85
C LYS A 157 18.93 -13.71 13.65
N ALA A 158 18.39 -13.86 12.44
CA ALA A 158 19.13 -13.68 11.20
C ALA A 158 18.37 -12.82 10.21
N PHE A 159 19.10 -12.00 9.46
CA PHE A 159 18.54 -11.16 8.43
C PHE A 159 19.40 -11.19 7.17
N TYR A 160 18.76 -11.47 6.04
CA TYR A 160 19.39 -11.38 4.73
C TYR A 160 18.83 -10.17 3.97
N ILE A 161 19.69 -9.21 3.71
CA ILE A 161 19.39 -7.99 3.00
C ILE A 161 19.93 -8.11 1.58
N PHE A 162 19.06 -7.97 0.60
CA PHE A 162 19.41 -8.14 -0.80
C PHE A 162 19.04 -6.89 -1.61
N GLY A 163 20.06 -6.19 -2.14
CA GLY A 163 19.89 -5.02 -3.03
C GLY A 163 19.21 -3.81 -2.38
N GLU A 164 19.31 -3.65 -1.08
CA GLU A 164 18.68 -2.57 -0.30
C GLU A 164 19.64 -2.10 0.81
N ASP A 165 19.52 -0.85 1.24
CA ASP A 165 20.24 -0.32 2.40
C ASP A 165 19.26 0.22 3.46
N PRO A 166 18.59 -0.67 4.21
CA PRO A 166 17.61 -0.26 5.21
C PRO A 166 18.23 0.52 6.38
N ALA A 167 19.55 0.44 6.57
CA ALA A 167 20.24 1.28 7.57
C ALA A 167 20.28 2.78 7.19
N GLN A 168 19.87 3.13 5.96
CA GLN A 168 19.72 4.50 5.49
C GLN A 168 18.31 4.85 5.06
N THR A 169 17.47 3.86 4.68
CA THR A 169 16.17 4.10 4.07
C THR A 169 14.98 3.89 5.01
N GLU A 170 15.17 3.21 6.16
CA GLU A 170 14.11 3.03 7.13
C GLU A 170 13.70 4.34 7.84
N ALA A 171 12.42 4.43 8.21
CA ALA A 171 11.86 5.62 8.83
C ALA A 171 12.48 5.93 10.21
N ASP A 172 12.77 4.90 11.02
CA ASP A 172 13.50 5.01 12.29
C ASP A 172 14.88 4.34 12.17
N LEU A 173 15.85 5.11 11.67
CA LEU A 173 17.22 4.63 11.49
C LEU A 173 17.88 4.20 12.79
N ALA A 174 17.58 4.88 13.89
CA ALA A 174 18.17 4.55 15.19
C ALA A 174 17.66 3.20 15.70
N GLN A 175 16.35 2.94 15.59
CA GLN A 175 15.76 1.65 15.92
C GLN A 175 16.31 0.55 15.01
N PHE A 176 16.31 0.79 13.69
CA PHE A 176 16.75 -0.24 12.74
C PHE A 176 18.21 -0.65 12.94
N ARG A 177 19.11 0.30 13.20
CA ARG A 177 20.52 0.03 13.51
C ARG A 177 20.68 -0.79 14.81
N ARG A 178 19.89 -0.51 15.85
CA ARG A 178 19.86 -1.35 17.06
C ARG A 178 19.35 -2.75 16.75
N THR A 179 18.33 -2.87 15.90
CA THR A 179 17.78 -4.14 15.42
C THR A 179 18.85 -4.99 14.75
N LEU A 180 19.62 -4.42 13.80
CA LEU A 180 20.73 -5.13 13.16
C LEU A 180 21.81 -5.56 14.15
N GLY A 181 22.14 -4.71 15.13
CA GLY A 181 23.12 -5.03 16.19
C GLY A 181 22.67 -6.11 17.16
N GLY A 182 21.38 -6.38 17.25
CA GLY A 182 20.80 -7.44 18.10
C GLY A 182 20.62 -8.80 17.42
N MET A 183 21.01 -8.92 16.14
CA MET A 183 20.92 -10.18 15.39
C MET A 183 22.19 -11.02 15.52
N ASP A 184 22.02 -12.35 15.52
CA ASP A 184 23.14 -13.30 15.52
C ASP A 184 23.85 -13.33 14.15
N LEU A 185 23.13 -13.06 13.06
CA LEU A 185 23.65 -13.05 11.69
C LEU A 185 22.96 -12.00 10.82
N VAL A 186 23.76 -11.17 10.16
CA VAL A 186 23.30 -10.28 9.10
C VAL A 186 24.10 -10.56 7.84
N ILE A 187 23.43 -10.89 6.75
CA ILE A 187 24.02 -11.06 5.42
C ILE A 187 23.56 -9.89 4.56
N VAL A 188 24.48 -9.21 3.90
CA VAL A 188 24.21 -8.08 3.00
C VAL A 188 24.80 -8.38 1.64
N GLN A 189 24.00 -8.17 0.58
CA GLN A 189 24.42 -8.39 -0.81
C GLN A 189 23.93 -7.23 -1.70
#